data_e5e2ba5d606ae1698dccaa9755671c9b
#
_entry.id   e5e2ba5d606ae1698dccaa9755671c9b
#
_cell.length_a   1.000
_cell.length_b   1.000
_cell.length_c   1.000
_cell.angle_alpha   90.00
_cell.angle_beta   90.00
_cell.angle_gamma   90.00
#
_symmetry.space_group_name_H-M   'P 1'
#
loop_
_entity.id
_entity.type
_entity.pdbx_description
1 polymer ?
#
loop_
_entity_poly.entity_id
_entity_poly.type
_entity_poly.pdbx_seq_one_letter_code
_entity_poly.pdbx_strand_id
1 'polypeptide(L)'
;MTSQNNNGIHRRPSVGVRVGTVMVGGGAPVVVQSMTNTDTVDEKSTVEQVAQLARAGSELVRITVNSMEAAKAVPEIRARLDAMGCHVPLVGDFHFNGHKLLTSYPECAQGMRCLCRYVDCRPDNIESYGTPSSFMC
;
A
#
# COMPACT_ATOMS: atom_id res chain seq x y z
N MET A 1 1.99 34.95 -7.35
CA MET A 1 0.93 34.86 -6.33
C MET A 1 -0.36 34.43 -7.02
N THR A 2 -0.68 33.17 -6.97
CA THR A 2 -1.94 32.67 -7.47
C THR A 2 -3.02 32.93 -6.43
N SER A 3 -3.90 33.86 -6.73
CA SER A 3 -5.10 34.15 -5.93
C SER A 3 -5.97 32.89 -5.88
N GLN A 4 -5.97 32.20 -4.76
CA GLN A 4 -6.89 31.09 -4.52
C GLN A 4 -8.27 31.71 -4.31
N ASN A 5 -9.13 31.61 -5.32
CA ASN A 5 -10.55 31.86 -5.14
C ASN A 5 -11.12 30.78 -4.21
N ASN A 6 -11.05 31.04 -2.91
CA ASN A 6 -11.71 30.24 -1.89
C ASN A 6 -13.22 30.47 -1.97
N ASN A 7 -13.90 29.66 -2.77
CA ASN A 7 -15.37 29.60 -2.81
C ASN A 7 -15.94 28.97 -1.51
N GLY A 8 -15.50 29.43 -0.36
CA GLY A 8 -16.09 29.04 0.94
C GLY A 8 -15.88 27.57 1.36
N ILE A 9 -15.15 26.76 0.56
CA ILE A 9 -14.86 25.37 0.91
C ILE A 9 -13.57 25.32 1.70
N HIS A 10 -13.68 25.18 3.00
CA HIS A 10 -12.53 24.91 3.87
C HIS A 10 -12.22 23.41 3.88
N ARG A 11 -11.11 23.04 3.28
CA ARG A 11 -10.59 21.66 3.36
C ARG A 11 -9.89 21.45 4.69
N ARG A 12 -10.21 20.34 5.37
CA ARG A 12 -9.51 19.95 6.58
C ARG A 12 -8.03 19.69 6.25
N PRO A 13 -7.07 20.24 7.02
CA PRO A 13 -5.67 19.89 6.85
C PRO A 13 -5.46 18.40 7.08
N SER A 14 -4.70 17.75 6.20
CA SER A 14 -4.28 16.36 6.36
C SER A 14 -2.79 16.28 6.66
N VAL A 15 -2.39 15.23 7.35
CA VAL A 15 -0.99 14.94 7.60
C VAL A 15 -0.41 14.23 6.37
N GLY A 16 0.74 14.69 5.88
CA GLY A 16 1.44 14.04 4.78
C GLY A 16 2.10 12.74 5.24
N VAL A 17 1.87 11.67 4.49
CA VAL A 17 2.47 10.36 4.74
C VAL A 17 3.30 9.95 3.53
N ARG A 18 4.52 9.48 3.78
CA ARG A 18 5.40 8.97 2.74
C ARG A 18 5.18 7.48 2.53
N VAL A 19 4.82 7.11 1.31
CA VAL A 19 4.68 5.70 0.87
C VAL A 19 5.77 5.42 -0.16
N GLY A 20 6.86 4.81 0.25
CA GLY A 20 8.04 4.70 -0.60
C GLY A 20 8.59 6.08 -0.99
N THR A 21 8.58 6.39 -2.28
CA THR A 21 9.00 7.68 -2.82
C THR A 21 7.84 8.67 -3.00
N VAL A 22 6.61 8.25 -2.72
CA VAL A 22 5.39 9.01 -2.99
C VAL A 22 4.87 9.66 -1.70
N MET A 23 4.52 10.95 -1.77
CA MET A 23 3.90 11.68 -0.67
C MET A 23 2.39 11.70 -0.85
N VAL A 24 1.64 11.22 0.16
CA VAL A 24 0.18 11.18 0.17
C VAL A 24 -0.33 12.14 1.25
N GLY A 25 -1.24 13.04 0.90
CA GLY A 25 -1.79 14.03 1.82
C GLY A 25 -0.84 15.19 2.12
N GLY A 26 -1.10 15.98 3.17
CA GLY A 26 -0.28 17.13 3.56
C GLY A 26 -0.18 18.23 2.51
N GLY A 27 -1.18 18.37 1.63
CA GLY A 27 -1.16 19.34 0.54
C GLY A 27 -0.39 18.88 -0.71
N ALA A 28 0.12 17.65 -0.74
CA ALA A 28 0.74 17.06 -1.93
C ALA A 28 -0.30 16.86 -3.06
N PRO A 29 0.14 16.77 -4.33
CA PRO A 29 -0.74 16.45 -5.44
C PRO A 29 -1.46 15.12 -5.24
N VAL A 30 -2.61 14.95 -5.92
CA VAL A 30 -3.35 13.68 -5.92
C VAL A 30 -2.48 12.57 -6.50
N VAL A 31 -2.42 11.46 -5.80
CA VAL A 31 -1.62 10.28 -6.18
C VAL A 31 -2.48 9.31 -6.98
N VAL A 32 -1.94 8.81 -8.08
CA VAL A 32 -2.60 7.79 -8.91
C VAL A 32 -2.31 6.41 -8.32
N GLN A 33 -3.35 5.77 -7.81
CA GLN A 33 -3.30 4.40 -7.31
C GLN A 33 -4.17 3.49 -8.17
N SER A 34 -3.63 2.35 -8.55
CA SER A 34 -4.38 1.26 -9.19
C SER A 34 -4.34 0.01 -8.33
N MET A 35 -5.26 -0.91 -8.61
CA MET A 35 -5.33 -2.19 -7.90
C MET A 35 -5.28 -3.33 -8.90
N THR A 36 -4.57 -4.40 -8.55
CA THR A 36 -4.59 -5.64 -9.34
C THR A 36 -5.93 -6.35 -9.19
N ASN A 37 -6.33 -7.08 -10.21
CA ASN A 37 -7.48 -7.99 -10.20
C ASN A 37 -7.07 -9.46 -10.32
N THR A 38 -5.77 -9.73 -10.25
CA THR A 38 -5.21 -11.09 -10.21
C THR A 38 -5.34 -11.69 -8.81
N ASP A 39 -5.33 -13.01 -8.73
CA ASP A 39 -5.10 -13.69 -7.47
C ASP A 39 -3.64 -13.50 -7.06
N THR A 40 -3.40 -12.94 -5.86
CA THR A 40 -2.04 -12.66 -5.38
C THR A 40 -1.21 -13.93 -5.19
N VAL A 41 -1.85 -15.08 -5.00
CA VAL A 41 -1.18 -16.40 -4.96
C VAL A 41 -0.56 -16.76 -6.31
N ASP A 42 -1.15 -16.30 -7.42
CA ASP A 42 -0.52 -16.36 -8.74
C ASP A 42 0.49 -15.21 -8.88
N GLU A 43 1.69 -15.46 -8.39
CA GLU A 43 2.79 -14.50 -8.36
C GLU A 43 3.11 -13.96 -9.76
N LYS A 44 3.15 -14.83 -10.75
CA LYS A 44 3.53 -14.48 -12.13
C LYS A 44 2.54 -13.47 -12.71
N SER A 45 1.25 -13.78 -12.68
CA SER A 45 0.21 -12.89 -13.19
C SER A 45 0.15 -11.58 -12.41
N THR A 46 0.34 -11.63 -11.09
CA THR A 46 0.35 -10.44 -10.25
C THR A 46 1.54 -9.54 -10.56
N VAL A 47 2.74 -10.07 -10.67
CA VAL A 47 3.95 -9.32 -11.06
C VAL A 47 3.77 -8.65 -12.41
N GLU A 48 3.25 -9.39 -13.40
CA GLU A 48 3.03 -8.87 -14.75
C GLU A 48 2.03 -7.71 -14.74
N GLN A 49 0.91 -7.87 -14.02
CA GLN A 49 -0.10 -6.82 -13.92
C GLN A 49 0.39 -5.59 -13.15
N VAL A 50 1.12 -5.76 -12.05
CA VAL A 50 1.74 -4.65 -11.32
C VAL A 50 2.68 -3.86 -12.23
N ALA A 51 3.53 -4.55 -12.99
CA ALA A 51 4.44 -3.90 -13.92
C ALA A 51 3.70 -3.16 -15.06
N GLN A 52 2.59 -3.70 -15.55
CA GLN A 52 1.73 -3.04 -16.54
C GLN A 52 1.11 -1.77 -15.96
N LEU A 53 0.56 -1.82 -14.76
CA LEU A 53 -0.05 -0.68 -14.09
C LEU A 53 0.97 0.42 -13.81
N ALA A 54 2.17 0.06 -13.35
CA ALA A 54 3.26 1.01 -13.14
C ALA A 54 3.66 1.72 -14.45
N ARG A 55 3.78 0.98 -15.55
CA ARG A 55 4.09 1.55 -16.88
C ARG A 55 2.97 2.44 -17.40
N ALA A 56 1.73 2.16 -17.04
CA ALA A 56 0.57 2.98 -17.38
C ALA A 56 0.47 4.28 -16.57
N GLY A 57 1.33 4.48 -15.55
CA GLY A 57 1.40 5.70 -14.78
C GLY A 57 0.89 5.60 -13.34
N SER A 58 0.60 4.39 -12.84
CA SER A 58 0.28 4.22 -11.42
C SER A 58 1.49 4.53 -10.56
N GLU A 59 1.32 5.42 -9.60
CA GLU A 59 2.36 5.81 -8.65
C GLU A 59 2.39 4.86 -7.44
N LEU A 60 1.25 4.25 -7.12
CA LEU A 60 1.08 3.18 -6.14
C LEU A 60 0.30 2.04 -6.77
N VAL A 61 0.61 0.80 -6.42
CA VAL A 61 -0.17 -0.36 -6.84
C VAL A 61 -0.59 -1.17 -5.61
N ARG A 62 -1.89 -1.40 -5.50
CA ARG A 62 -2.50 -2.14 -4.41
C ARG A 62 -2.75 -3.60 -4.81
N ILE A 63 -2.39 -4.53 -3.95
CA ILE A 63 -2.60 -5.97 -4.10
C ILE A 63 -3.42 -6.50 -2.93
N THR A 64 -4.26 -7.48 -3.16
CA THR A 64 -5.06 -8.12 -2.11
C THR A 64 -4.21 -9.12 -1.32
N VAL A 65 -4.23 -9.03 0.00
CA VAL A 65 -3.56 -9.98 0.89
C VAL A 65 -4.58 -10.50 1.91
N ASN A 66 -5.32 -11.51 1.54
CA ASN A 66 -6.46 -12.03 2.32
C ASN A 66 -6.26 -13.46 2.84
N SER A 67 -5.16 -14.10 2.46
CA SER A 67 -4.86 -15.48 2.87
C SER A 67 -3.39 -15.64 3.26
N MET A 68 -3.06 -16.74 3.91
CA MET A 68 -1.68 -17.11 4.27
C MET A 68 -0.83 -17.28 3.03
N GLU A 69 -1.37 -17.89 1.98
CA GLU A 69 -0.72 -18.12 0.71
C GLU A 69 -0.40 -16.80 0.02
N ALA A 70 -1.36 -15.86 0.00
CA ALA A 70 -1.13 -14.52 -0.53
C ALA A 70 -0.03 -13.78 0.26
N ALA A 71 -0.04 -13.86 1.58
CA ALA A 71 0.99 -13.24 2.41
C ALA A 71 2.39 -13.81 2.13
N LYS A 72 2.51 -15.12 1.92
CA LYS A 72 3.76 -15.78 1.52
C LYS A 72 4.25 -15.35 0.14
N ALA A 73 3.34 -15.08 -0.78
CA ALA A 73 3.68 -14.69 -2.15
C ALA A 73 4.26 -13.27 -2.25
N VAL A 74 3.95 -12.37 -1.32
CA VAL A 74 4.36 -10.97 -1.39
C VAL A 74 5.87 -10.74 -1.50
N PRO A 75 6.72 -11.38 -0.68
CA PRO A 75 8.17 -11.21 -0.80
C PRO A 75 8.70 -11.62 -2.18
N GLU A 76 8.20 -12.70 -2.75
CA GLU A 76 8.60 -13.16 -4.08
C GLU A 76 8.11 -12.21 -5.17
N ILE A 77 6.87 -11.72 -5.08
CA ILE A 77 6.35 -10.69 -5.99
C ILE A 77 7.26 -9.46 -5.96
N ARG A 78 7.64 -8.98 -4.77
CA ARG A 78 8.54 -7.83 -4.64
C ARG A 78 9.90 -8.09 -5.27
N ALA A 79 10.50 -9.25 -4.99
CA ALA A 79 11.81 -9.61 -5.54
C ALA A 79 11.80 -9.66 -7.08
N ARG A 80 10.75 -10.23 -7.68
CA ARG A 80 10.60 -10.28 -9.14
C ARG A 80 10.39 -8.90 -9.75
N LEU A 81 9.61 -8.04 -9.11
CA LEU A 81 9.43 -6.66 -9.56
C LEU A 81 10.75 -5.88 -9.51
N ASP A 82 11.51 -6.03 -8.43
CA ASP A 82 12.83 -5.38 -8.29
C ASP A 82 13.82 -5.89 -9.35
N ALA A 83 13.83 -7.18 -9.65
CA ALA A 83 14.64 -7.75 -10.71
C ALA A 83 14.28 -7.22 -12.11
N MET A 84 13.02 -6.83 -12.32
CA MET A 84 12.56 -6.18 -13.55
C MET A 84 12.82 -4.67 -13.59
N GLY A 85 13.38 -4.09 -12.53
CA GLY A 85 13.55 -2.64 -12.39
C GLY A 85 12.25 -1.90 -12.10
N CYS A 86 11.20 -2.59 -11.67
CA CYS A 86 9.91 -1.98 -11.30
C CYS A 86 9.87 -1.73 -9.80
N HIS A 87 10.13 -0.48 -9.39
CA HIS A 87 10.21 -0.09 -7.98
C HIS A 87 8.94 0.60 -7.47
N VAL A 88 7.81 0.43 -8.16
CA VAL A 88 6.53 0.98 -7.71
C VAL A 88 6.22 0.49 -6.29
N PRO A 89 5.83 1.39 -5.37
CA PRO A 89 5.45 0.99 -4.03
C PRO A 89 4.20 0.11 -4.05
N LEU A 90 4.26 -1.02 -3.34
CA LEU A 90 3.12 -1.91 -3.16
C LEU A 90 2.36 -1.53 -1.90
N VAL A 91 1.04 -1.53 -2.02
CA VAL A 91 0.08 -1.35 -0.91
C VAL A 91 -0.65 -2.66 -0.70
N GLY A 92 -0.54 -3.23 0.49
CA GLY A 92 -1.24 -4.47 0.85
C GLY A 92 -2.65 -4.18 1.35
N ASP A 93 -3.65 -4.76 0.69
CA ASP A 93 -5.04 -4.72 1.12
C ASP A 93 -5.35 -5.93 1.99
N PHE A 94 -5.28 -5.71 3.29
CA PHE A 94 -5.61 -6.71 4.31
C PHE A 94 -7.06 -6.52 4.75
N HIS A 95 -7.83 -7.58 4.68
CA HIS A 95 -9.18 -7.59 5.23
C HIS A 95 -9.16 -7.86 6.76
N PHE A 96 -10.04 -8.71 7.27
CA PHE A 96 -10.22 -8.90 8.72
C PHE A 96 -9.06 -9.58 9.43
N ASN A 97 -8.22 -10.32 8.72
CA ASN A 97 -7.20 -11.21 9.26
C ASN A 97 -5.75 -10.65 9.13
N GLY A 98 -5.62 -9.40 8.76
CA GLY A 98 -4.29 -8.78 8.52
C GLY A 98 -3.32 -8.95 9.71
N HIS A 99 -3.81 -8.80 10.92
CA HIS A 99 -3.00 -9.02 12.13
C HIS A 99 -2.44 -10.44 12.23
N LYS A 100 -3.25 -11.47 11.91
CA LYS A 100 -2.81 -12.87 11.93
C LYS A 100 -1.77 -13.13 10.83
N LEU A 101 -2.03 -12.60 9.63
CA LEU A 101 -1.13 -12.77 8.49
C LEU A 101 0.24 -12.12 8.75
N LEU A 102 0.27 -10.91 9.27
CA LEU A 102 1.51 -10.19 9.56
C LEU A 102 2.29 -10.80 10.74
N THR A 103 1.60 -11.40 11.71
CA THR A 103 2.25 -12.12 12.80
C THR A 103 2.89 -13.42 12.30
N SER A 104 2.22 -14.14 11.40
CA SER A 104 2.71 -15.42 10.86
C SER A 104 3.76 -15.23 9.76
N TYR A 105 3.67 -14.14 9.01
CA TYR A 105 4.54 -13.83 7.86
C TYR A 105 4.99 -12.37 7.90
N PRO A 106 5.90 -12.00 8.80
CA PRO A 106 6.38 -10.62 8.93
C PRO A 106 7.11 -10.13 7.67
N GLU A 107 7.68 -11.03 6.88
CA GLU A 107 8.34 -10.73 5.61
C GLU A 107 7.37 -10.09 4.59
N CYS A 108 6.09 -10.39 4.71
CA CYS A 108 5.06 -9.76 3.90
C CYS A 108 5.07 -8.23 4.05
N ALA A 109 5.23 -7.74 5.27
CA ALA A 109 5.31 -6.30 5.54
C ALA A 109 6.56 -5.65 4.92
N GLN A 110 7.66 -6.36 4.81
CA GLN A 110 8.90 -5.85 4.21
C GLN A 110 8.78 -5.65 2.70
N GLY A 111 7.97 -6.48 2.04
CA GLY A 111 7.70 -6.38 0.60
C GLY A 111 6.78 -5.21 0.22
N MET A 112 6.11 -4.61 1.18
CA MET A 112 5.14 -3.54 0.98
C MET A 112 5.59 -2.23 1.64
N ARG A 113 5.10 -1.11 1.11
CA ARG A 113 5.41 0.23 1.64
C ARG A 113 4.26 0.85 2.43
N CYS A 114 3.06 0.29 2.29
CA CYS A 114 1.88 0.69 3.03
C CYS A 114 0.95 -0.51 3.21
N LEU A 115 0.31 -0.56 4.34
CA LEU A 115 -0.68 -1.57 4.68
C LEU A 115 -2.04 -0.90 4.77
N CYS A 116 -2.90 -1.12 3.78
CA CYS A 116 -4.30 -0.76 3.86
C CYS A 116 -5.04 -1.77 4.71
N ARG A 117 -5.59 -1.31 5.80
CA ARG A 117 -6.39 -2.13 6.68
C ARG A 117 -7.84 -1.68 6.62
N TYR A 118 -8.71 -2.52 6.10
CA TYR A 118 -10.14 -2.35 6.31
C TYR A 118 -10.48 -2.90 7.69
N VAL A 119 -10.28 -2.11 8.73
CA VAL A 119 -10.68 -2.48 10.10
C VAL A 119 -10.83 -1.26 10.97
N ASP A 120 -11.97 -1.24 11.65
CA ASP A 120 -12.20 -0.78 13.00
C ASP A 120 -10.94 -0.14 13.65
N CYS A 121 -10.79 1.16 13.42
CA CYS A 121 -9.73 1.96 14.01
C CYS A 121 -9.96 2.11 15.52
N ARG A 122 -10.05 1.02 16.27
CA ARG A 122 -10.03 1.09 17.72
C ARG A 122 -8.60 1.28 18.19
N PRO A 123 -8.34 2.30 19.03
CA PRO A 123 -7.01 2.58 19.55
C PRO A 123 -6.37 1.40 20.26
N ASP A 124 -7.18 0.55 20.85
CA ASP A 124 -6.79 -0.58 21.70
C ASP A 124 -6.07 -1.71 20.95
N ASN A 125 -6.19 -1.75 19.63
CA ASN A 125 -5.55 -2.77 18.79
C ASN A 125 -4.22 -2.34 18.18
N ILE A 126 -3.80 -1.09 18.36
CA ILE A 126 -2.60 -0.54 17.73
C ILE A 126 -1.33 -0.85 18.53
N GLU A 127 -1.44 -0.99 19.84
CA GLU A 127 -0.27 -1.15 20.71
C GLU A 127 0.36 -2.55 20.69
N SER A 128 -0.35 -3.56 20.18
CA SER A 128 0.13 -4.96 20.24
C SER A 128 1.11 -5.36 19.13
N TYR A 129 1.39 -4.49 18.15
CA TYR A 129 2.12 -4.93 16.94
C TYR A 129 3.54 -4.44 16.79
N GLY A 130 4.11 -3.73 17.77
CA GLY A 130 5.53 -3.36 17.76
C GLY A 130 6.10 -2.87 16.42
N THR A 131 5.24 -2.49 15.49
CA THR A 131 5.64 -2.00 14.18
C THR A 131 5.96 -0.52 14.26
N PRO A 132 7.10 -0.10 13.67
CA PRO A 132 7.40 1.32 13.57
C PRO A 132 6.22 2.06 12.93
N SER A 133 5.90 3.21 13.46
CA SER A 133 4.82 4.11 13.01
C SER A 133 4.85 4.50 11.53
N SER A 134 5.86 4.05 10.79
CA SER A 134 6.08 4.29 9.36
C SER A 134 5.31 3.36 8.41
N PHE A 135 4.58 2.36 8.92
CA PHE A 135 3.89 1.37 8.08
C PHE A 135 2.36 1.53 8.03
N MET A 136 1.80 2.51 8.72
CA MET A 136 0.35 2.74 8.71
C MET A 136 0.01 3.98 7.86
N CYS A 137 -0.74 3.76 6.80
CA CYS A 137 -1.42 4.84 6.06
C CYS A 137 -2.77 5.15 6.71
#